data_437ed3d4dba28012478f667ea979280d
#
_entry.id   437ed3d4dba28012478f667ea979280d
#
_cell.length_a   1.000
_cell.length_b   1.000
_cell.length_c   1.000
_cell.angle_alpha   90.00
_cell.angle_beta   90.00
_cell.angle_gamma   90.00
#
_symmetry.space_group_name_H-M   'P 1'
#
loop_
_entity.id
_entity.type
_entity.pdbx_description
1 polymer ?
#
loop_
_entity_poly.entity_id
_entity_poly.type
_entity_poly.pdbx_seq_one_letter_code
_entity_poly.pdbx_strand_id
1 'polypeptide(L)'
;MNCCAIILAAGRGSRMGNLTNDRPKGLIGRPGFTTVESQIQNLSKIKIDQVGIVTGYMADHYNKFKLRSFFNSEWNTSNMVYSLSKTFDWARDFDRIVVSYADIFFSSDIFDNIFSCSGDITVVYDANWIDTWRARFTNP
;
A
#
# COMPACT_ATOMS: atom_id res chain seq x y z
N MET A 1 20.77 -5.99 -6.35
CA MET A 1 19.67 -5.17 -6.90
C MET A 1 19.08 -4.41 -5.73
N ASN A 2 19.13 -3.09 -5.75
CA ASN A 2 18.62 -2.24 -4.66
C ASN A 2 17.12 -1.98 -4.90
N CYS A 3 16.25 -2.44 -3.98
CA CYS A 3 14.80 -2.37 -4.13
C CYS A 3 14.15 -1.71 -2.91
N CYS A 4 13.18 -0.84 -3.14
CA CYS A 4 12.32 -0.33 -2.06
C CYS A 4 10.85 -0.62 -2.33
N ALA A 5 10.04 -0.54 -1.28
CA ALA A 5 8.59 -0.58 -1.38
C ALA A 5 7.98 0.72 -0.85
N ILE A 6 6.88 1.15 -1.48
CA ILE A 6 6.12 2.33 -1.09
C ILE A 6 4.67 1.92 -0.87
N ILE A 7 4.16 2.13 0.34
CA ILE A 7 2.76 1.87 0.70
C ILE A 7 1.99 3.20 0.65
N LEU A 8 1.01 3.29 -0.24
CA LEU A 8 0.15 4.48 -0.36
C LEU A 8 -1.00 4.40 0.64
N ALA A 9 -0.89 5.14 1.74
CA ALA A 9 -1.79 5.09 2.89
C ALA A 9 -2.37 6.48 3.28
N ALA A 10 -2.31 7.46 2.37
CA ALA A 10 -2.70 8.84 2.69
C ALA A 10 -4.22 9.04 2.81
N GLY A 11 -5.02 8.28 2.05
CA GLY A 11 -6.46 8.47 1.96
C GLY A 11 -7.24 7.96 3.17
N ARG A 12 -8.36 8.63 3.49
CA ARG A 12 -9.28 8.22 4.56
C ARG A 12 -10.00 6.89 4.27
N GLY A 13 -10.39 6.64 3.01
CA GLY A 13 -11.28 5.52 2.68
C GLY A 13 -12.73 5.80 3.08
N SER A 14 -13.25 6.99 2.77
CA SER A 14 -14.57 7.50 3.20
C SER A 14 -15.74 6.58 2.83
N ARG A 15 -15.63 5.79 1.76
CA ARG A 15 -16.62 4.77 1.39
C ARG A 15 -16.83 3.67 2.44
N MET A 16 -15.93 3.52 3.39
CA MET A 16 -16.04 2.56 4.50
C MET A 16 -16.83 3.13 5.70
N GLY A 17 -17.36 4.34 5.58
CA GLY A 17 -18.22 4.96 6.60
C GLY A 17 -17.54 5.05 7.97
N ASN A 18 -18.25 4.58 9.00
CA ASN A 18 -17.82 4.68 10.39
C ASN A 18 -16.55 3.87 10.72
N LEU A 19 -16.18 2.89 9.90
CA LEU A 19 -14.99 2.05 10.12
C LEU A 19 -13.68 2.86 10.04
N THR A 20 -13.72 4.05 9.43
CA THR A 20 -12.55 4.94 9.31
C THR A 20 -12.67 6.21 10.14
N ASN A 21 -13.56 6.27 11.13
CA ASN A 21 -13.70 7.45 11.99
C ASN A 21 -12.57 7.56 13.03
N ASP A 22 -12.04 6.44 13.50
CA ASP A 22 -11.04 6.36 14.57
C ASP A 22 -9.69 5.76 14.10
N ARG A 23 -9.61 5.33 12.85
CA ARG A 23 -8.40 4.71 12.28
C ARG A 23 -8.35 4.81 10.77
N PRO A 24 -7.15 4.86 10.17
CA PRO A 24 -6.99 4.83 8.72
C PRO A 24 -7.43 3.47 8.13
N LYS A 25 -7.85 3.47 6.87
CA LYS A 25 -8.33 2.27 6.15
C LYS A 25 -7.34 1.09 6.21
N GLY A 26 -6.04 1.34 6.02
CA GLY A 26 -5.01 0.31 6.06
C GLY A 26 -4.77 -0.33 7.44
N LEU A 27 -5.40 0.22 8.49
CA LEU A 27 -5.34 -0.28 9.86
C LEU A 27 -6.67 -0.86 10.37
N ILE A 28 -7.63 -1.06 9.46
CA ILE A 28 -8.85 -1.80 9.79
C ILE A 28 -8.51 -3.28 9.95
N GLY A 29 -9.02 -3.89 11.01
CA GLY A 29 -8.76 -5.27 11.40
C GLY A 29 -8.33 -5.37 12.85
N ARG A 30 -7.91 -6.56 13.26
CA ARG A 30 -7.33 -6.78 14.59
C ARG A 30 -5.82 -6.52 14.56
N PRO A 31 -5.22 -6.13 15.70
CA PRO A 31 -3.77 -5.95 15.80
C PRO A 31 -3.00 -7.17 15.30
N GLY A 32 -1.96 -6.95 14.50
CA GLY A 32 -1.15 -7.99 13.84
C GLY A 32 -1.73 -8.55 12.53
N PHE A 33 -2.97 -8.16 12.15
CA PHE A 33 -3.69 -8.67 10.97
C PHE A 33 -4.36 -7.56 10.15
N THR A 34 -3.85 -6.34 10.20
CA THR A 34 -4.28 -5.28 9.30
C THR A 34 -3.60 -5.45 7.93
N THR A 35 -4.16 -4.81 6.90
CA THR A 35 -3.57 -4.87 5.55
C THR A 35 -2.13 -4.36 5.52
N VAL A 36 -1.85 -3.24 6.18
CA VAL A 36 -0.50 -2.67 6.24
C VAL A 36 0.45 -3.58 7.01
N GLU A 37 0.04 -4.16 8.14
CA GLU A 37 0.87 -5.11 8.89
C GLU A 37 1.20 -6.35 8.06
N SER A 38 0.23 -6.90 7.33
CA SER A 38 0.44 -8.02 6.42
C SER A 38 1.41 -7.69 5.30
N GLN A 39 1.29 -6.50 4.70
CA GLN A 39 2.21 -6.05 3.65
C GLN A 39 3.65 -5.93 4.16
N ILE A 40 3.86 -5.29 5.32
CA ILE A 40 5.19 -5.16 5.93
C ILE A 40 5.81 -6.54 6.18
N GLN A 41 5.04 -7.48 6.73
CA GLN A 41 5.50 -8.85 6.97
C GLN A 41 5.90 -9.58 5.68
N ASN A 42 5.10 -9.45 4.62
CA ASN A 42 5.40 -10.10 3.34
C ASN A 42 6.59 -9.47 2.62
N LEU A 43 6.76 -8.15 2.69
CA LEU A 43 7.94 -7.45 2.17
C LEU A 43 9.22 -7.88 2.88
N SER A 44 9.17 -8.04 4.20
CA SER A 44 10.31 -8.52 4.99
C SER A 44 10.71 -9.95 4.61
N LYS A 45 9.75 -10.85 4.34
CA LYS A 45 10.04 -12.23 3.91
C LYS A 45 10.88 -12.30 2.63
N ILE A 46 10.69 -11.34 1.72
CA ILE A 46 11.41 -11.25 0.46
C ILE A 46 12.62 -10.29 0.53
N LYS A 47 13.00 -9.90 1.75
CA LYS A 47 14.16 -9.05 2.03
C LYS A 47 14.08 -7.65 1.41
N ILE A 48 12.89 -7.09 1.29
CA ILE A 48 12.68 -5.67 1.01
C ILE A 48 12.54 -4.95 2.35
N ASP A 49 13.64 -4.47 2.90
CA ASP A 49 13.68 -3.79 4.20
C ASP A 49 13.56 -2.26 4.06
N GLN A 50 13.76 -1.73 2.86
CA GLN A 50 13.58 -0.31 2.57
C GLN A 50 12.10 -0.04 2.21
N VAL A 51 11.30 0.20 3.25
CA VAL A 51 9.86 0.44 3.12
C VAL A 51 9.52 1.87 3.49
N GLY A 52 8.94 2.60 2.52
CA GLY A 52 8.35 3.91 2.72
C GLY A 52 6.83 3.82 2.83
N ILE A 53 6.22 4.71 3.60
CA ILE A 53 4.77 4.83 3.69
C ILE A 53 4.36 6.27 3.43
N VAL A 54 3.42 6.48 2.51
CA VAL A 54 2.83 7.81 2.29
C VAL A 54 1.59 7.94 3.15
N THR A 55 1.61 8.89 4.07
CA THR A 55 0.55 9.11 5.07
C THR A 55 -0.19 10.41 4.82
N GLY A 56 -1.37 10.55 5.39
CA GLY A 56 -2.20 11.75 5.32
C GLY A 56 -3.26 11.74 6.42
N TYR A 57 -4.42 11.14 6.16
CA TYR A 57 -5.46 10.98 7.16
C TYR A 57 -4.96 10.16 8.35
N MET A 58 -5.06 10.73 9.55
CA MET A 58 -4.61 10.12 10.81
C MET A 58 -3.19 9.53 10.73
N ALA A 59 -2.25 10.29 10.14
CA ALA A 59 -0.88 9.88 9.87
C ALA A 59 -0.16 9.26 11.08
N ASP A 60 -0.41 9.79 12.29
CA ASP A 60 0.23 9.36 13.53
C ASP A 60 -0.02 7.89 13.89
N HIS A 61 -1.12 7.30 13.40
CA HIS A 61 -1.44 5.88 13.61
C HIS A 61 -0.41 4.94 12.97
N TYR A 62 0.35 5.42 11.98
CA TYR A 62 1.39 4.64 11.30
C TYR A 62 2.76 4.73 11.98
N ASN A 63 2.97 5.65 12.93
CA ASN A 63 4.26 5.85 13.60
C ASN A 63 4.77 4.58 14.32
N LYS A 64 3.87 3.72 14.77
CA LYS A 64 4.21 2.45 15.41
C LYS A 64 5.05 1.51 14.55
N PHE A 65 5.00 1.63 13.23
CA PHE A 65 5.76 0.77 12.31
C PHE A 65 7.20 1.20 12.11
N LYS A 66 7.55 2.43 12.53
CA LYS A 66 8.89 3.01 12.38
C LYS A 66 9.42 2.99 10.94
N LEU A 67 8.52 3.06 9.96
CA LEU A 67 8.85 3.15 8.55
C LEU A 67 9.26 4.58 8.18
N ARG A 68 9.93 4.72 7.03
CA ARG A 68 10.16 6.03 6.44
C ARG A 68 8.81 6.63 6.02
N SER A 69 8.39 7.70 6.67
CA SER A 69 7.10 8.34 6.43
C SER A 69 7.24 9.56 5.52
N PHE A 70 6.32 9.67 4.57
CA PHE A 70 6.17 10.82 3.66
C PHE A 70 4.76 11.38 3.84
N PHE A 71 4.65 12.59 4.38
CA PHE A 71 3.36 13.17 4.68
C PHE A 71 2.79 13.93 3.48
N ASN A 72 1.58 13.57 3.07
CA ASN A 72 0.78 14.32 2.11
C ASN A 72 -0.25 15.19 2.83
N SER A 73 0.04 16.48 2.99
CA SER A 73 -0.84 17.44 3.62
C SER A 73 -2.14 17.69 2.83
N GLU A 74 -2.11 17.39 1.52
CA GLU A 74 -3.26 17.56 0.61
C GLU A 74 -4.01 16.24 0.34
N TRP A 75 -3.95 15.30 1.28
CA TRP A 75 -4.50 13.95 1.10
C TRP A 75 -6.01 13.95 0.75
N ASN A 76 -6.76 14.96 1.14
CA ASN A 76 -8.20 15.07 0.92
C ASN A 76 -8.57 15.73 -0.42
N THR A 77 -7.64 16.41 -1.07
CA THR A 77 -7.85 17.15 -2.33
C THR A 77 -6.98 16.68 -3.48
N SER A 78 -5.96 15.87 -3.19
CA SER A 78 -5.05 15.29 -4.17
C SER A 78 -5.38 13.82 -4.48
N ASN A 79 -4.59 13.23 -5.37
CA ASN A 79 -4.74 11.84 -5.77
C ASN A 79 -3.52 10.98 -5.39
N MET A 80 -3.56 9.69 -5.78
CA MET A 80 -2.50 8.73 -5.51
C MET A 80 -1.16 9.07 -6.19
N VAL A 81 -1.20 9.69 -7.36
CA VAL A 81 0.03 10.10 -8.09
C VAL A 81 0.73 11.22 -7.34
N TYR A 82 -0.02 12.18 -6.84
CA TYR A 82 0.52 13.23 -5.99
C TYR A 82 1.06 12.67 -4.66
N SER A 83 0.38 11.71 -4.06
CA SER A 83 0.90 11.00 -2.88
C SER A 83 2.24 10.31 -3.19
N LEU A 84 2.32 9.59 -4.32
CA LEU A 84 3.55 8.92 -4.74
C LEU A 84 4.69 9.91 -4.99
N SER A 85 4.41 11.09 -5.57
CA SER A 85 5.44 12.10 -5.84
C SER A 85 6.18 12.59 -4.59
N LYS A 86 5.58 12.47 -3.40
CA LYS A 86 6.24 12.80 -2.13
C LYS A 86 7.45 11.92 -1.82
N THR A 87 7.59 10.79 -2.50
CA THR A 87 8.68 9.83 -2.29
C THR A 87 9.81 9.98 -3.30
N PHE A 88 9.69 10.81 -4.34
CA PHE A 88 10.59 10.83 -5.49
C PHE A 88 12.07 11.03 -5.14
N ASP A 89 12.38 11.96 -4.26
CA ASP A 89 13.78 12.23 -3.89
C ASP A 89 14.45 11.06 -3.19
N TRP A 90 13.66 10.22 -2.52
CA TRP A 90 14.15 9.00 -1.90
C TRP A 90 14.11 7.82 -2.86
N ALA A 91 13.01 7.66 -3.60
CA ALA A 91 12.76 6.49 -4.42
C ALA A 91 13.72 6.37 -5.61
N ARG A 92 14.20 7.50 -6.15
CA ARG A 92 15.14 7.52 -7.29
C ARG A 92 16.52 6.90 -7.00
N ASP A 93 16.85 6.65 -5.74
CA ASP A 93 18.11 6.03 -5.34
C ASP A 93 18.06 4.48 -5.43
N PHE A 94 16.92 3.92 -5.86
CA PHE A 94 16.69 2.48 -5.97
C PHE A 94 16.55 2.03 -7.42
N ASP A 95 17.05 0.82 -7.72
CA ASP A 95 16.96 0.21 -9.04
C ASP A 95 15.53 -0.25 -9.36
N ARG A 96 14.78 -0.65 -8.32
CA ARG A 96 13.39 -1.12 -8.42
C ARG A 96 12.53 -0.55 -7.31
N ILE A 97 11.30 -0.20 -7.67
CA ILE A 97 10.33 0.38 -6.76
C ILE A 97 9.05 -0.46 -6.84
N VAL A 98 8.63 -1.02 -5.71
CA VAL A 98 7.32 -1.66 -5.56
C VAL A 98 6.35 -0.64 -4.99
N VAL A 99 5.23 -0.41 -5.64
CA VAL A 99 4.17 0.49 -5.15
C VAL A 99 2.93 -0.32 -4.84
N SER A 100 2.39 -0.18 -3.64
CA SER A 100 1.15 -0.84 -3.22
C SER A 100 0.17 0.13 -2.57
N TYR A 101 -1.12 -0.19 -2.67
CA TYR A 101 -2.16 0.50 -1.88
C TYR A 101 -2.26 -0.12 -0.49
N ALA A 102 -2.51 0.72 0.52
CA ALA A 102 -2.61 0.27 1.91
C ALA A 102 -3.80 -0.66 2.21
N ASP A 103 -4.72 -0.83 1.27
CA ASP A 103 -5.96 -1.60 1.43
C ASP A 103 -5.99 -2.92 0.66
N ILE A 104 -4.86 -3.37 0.15
CA ILE A 104 -4.76 -4.65 -0.54
C ILE A 104 -4.00 -5.68 0.29
N PHE A 105 -4.39 -6.94 0.14
CA PHE A 105 -3.64 -8.10 0.62
C PHE A 105 -2.94 -8.76 -0.55
N PHE A 106 -1.72 -9.19 -0.34
CA PHE A 106 -0.97 -10.02 -1.30
C PHE A 106 -0.09 -11.03 -0.56
N SER A 107 0.18 -12.16 -1.21
CA SER A 107 1.18 -13.12 -0.77
C SER A 107 2.57 -12.73 -1.23
N SER A 108 3.61 -13.13 -0.48
CA SER A 108 5.00 -12.94 -0.89
C SER A 108 5.34 -13.61 -2.23
N ASP A 109 4.64 -14.67 -2.60
CA ASP A 109 4.88 -15.44 -3.84
C ASP A 109 4.67 -14.63 -5.12
N ILE A 110 3.87 -13.54 -5.05
CA ILE A 110 3.64 -12.64 -6.18
C ILE A 110 4.95 -11.99 -6.67
N PHE A 111 5.91 -11.80 -5.77
CA PHE A 111 7.15 -11.10 -6.08
C PHE A 111 8.09 -11.92 -6.97
N ASP A 112 8.04 -13.24 -6.93
CA ASP A 112 8.81 -14.11 -7.84
C ASP A 112 8.42 -13.82 -9.30
N ASN A 113 7.11 -13.64 -9.54
CA ASN A 113 6.60 -13.28 -10.86
C ASN A 113 6.96 -11.83 -11.24
N ILE A 114 6.77 -10.87 -10.32
CA ILE A 114 7.07 -9.46 -10.58
C ILE A 114 8.55 -9.27 -10.94
N PHE A 115 9.45 -9.92 -10.17
CA PHE A 115 10.89 -9.74 -10.36
C PHE A 115 11.45 -10.50 -11.56
N SER A 116 10.72 -11.49 -12.10
CA SER A 116 11.07 -12.17 -13.35
C SER A 116 10.69 -11.39 -14.60
N CYS A 117 9.83 -10.37 -14.49
CA CYS A 117 9.44 -9.52 -15.61
C CYS A 117 10.58 -8.59 -16.03
N SER A 118 10.76 -8.44 -17.35
CA SER A 118 11.78 -7.58 -17.97
C SER A 118 11.29 -6.19 -18.35
N GLY A 119 10.02 -5.87 -18.14
CA GLY A 119 9.44 -4.57 -18.48
C GLY A 119 9.83 -3.46 -17.51
N ASP A 120 9.87 -2.22 -17.99
CA ASP A 120 10.12 -1.03 -17.17
C ASP A 120 9.01 -0.80 -16.14
N ILE A 121 7.78 -1.20 -16.47
CA ILE A 121 6.62 -1.13 -15.58
C ILE A 121 5.89 -2.47 -15.60
N THR A 122 5.71 -3.06 -14.43
CA THR A 122 4.94 -4.29 -14.24
C THR A 122 3.73 -3.99 -13.37
N VAL A 123 2.53 -4.34 -13.85
CA VAL A 123 1.28 -4.18 -13.11
C VAL A 123 0.73 -5.56 -12.75
N VAL A 124 0.36 -5.73 -11.50
CA VAL A 124 -0.29 -6.95 -11.00
C VAL A 124 -1.78 -6.72 -10.92
N TYR A 125 -2.55 -7.67 -11.42
CA TYR A 125 -4.01 -7.66 -11.31
C TYR A 125 -4.53 -9.04 -10.87
N ASP A 126 -5.68 -9.05 -10.20
CA ASP A 126 -6.38 -10.27 -9.86
C ASP A 126 -7.18 -10.76 -11.09
N ALA A 127 -6.81 -11.90 -11.67
CA ALA A 127 -7.50 -12.48 -12.81
C ALA A 127 -8.97 -12.87 -12.50
N ASN A 128 -9.26 -13.10 -11.22
CA ASN A 128 -10.62 -13.49 -10.75
C ASN A 128 -11.41 -12.28 -10.19
N TRP A 129 -10.96 -11.05 -10.45
CA TRP A 129 -11.59 -9.84 -9.91
C TRP A 129 -13.09 -9.75 -10.21
N ILE A 130 -13.54 -10.28 -11.37
CA ILE A 130 -14.94 -10.27 -11.79
C ILE A 130 -15.82 -11.10 -10.84
N ASP A 131 -15.33 -12.27 -10.41
CA ASP A 131 -16.10 -13.14 -9.51
C ASP A 131 -16.17 -12.53 -8.10
N THR A 132 -15.08 -11.94 -7.64
CA THR A 132 -15.05 -11.17 -6.40
C THR A 132 -16.00 -9.96 -6.46
N TRP A 133 -16.05 -9.27 -7.60
CA TRP A 133 -16.95 -8.16 -7.83
C TRP A 133 -18.42 -8.60 -7.83
N ARG A 134 -18.75 -9.67 -8.55
CA ARG A 134 -20.10 -10.26 -8.60
C ARG A 134 -20.58 -10.69 -7.22
N ALA A 135 -19.74 -11.39 -6.45
CA ALA A 135 -20.07 -11.80 -5.09
C ALA A 135 -20.39 -10.62 -4.17
N ARG A 136 -19.75 -9.46 -4.41
CA ARG A 136 -19.95 -8.24 -3.62
C ARG A 136 -21.23 -7.49 -3.97
N PHE A 137 -21.70 -7.58 -5.21
CA PHE A 137 -22.82 -6.78 -5.74
C PHE A 137 -24.01 -7.62 -6.21
N THR A 138 -24.08 -8.90 -5.87
CA THR A 138 -25.18 -9.81 -6.27
C THR A 138 -26.46 -9.68 -5.42
N ASN A 139 -26.50 -8.78 -4.43
CA ASN A 139 -27.77 -8.41 -3.80
C ASN A 139 -28.11 -6.97 -4.19
N PRO A 140 -29.21 -6.77 -4.96
CA PRO A 140 -29.77 -5.45 -5.20
C PRO A 140 -30.31 -4.80 -3.94
#